data_1720fbf6342b1e4632a3952c70913f64
#
_entry.id   1720fbf6342b1e4632a3952c70913f64
#
_cell.length_a   1.000
_cell.length_b   1.000
_cell.length_c   1.000
_cell.angle_alpha   90.00
_cell.angle_beta   90.00
_cell.angle_gamma   90.00
#
_symmetry.space_group_name_H-M   'P 1'
#
loop_
_entity.id
_entity.type
_entity.pdbx_description
1 polymer ?
#
loop_
_entity_poly.entity_id
_entity_poly.type
_entity_poly.pdbx_seq_one_letter_code
_entity_poly.pdbx_strand_id
1 'polypeptide(L)'
;MKSAVLMLGIVFVIAAGGCSSSGSGSGQDNAQAGQSAAPSDNEYVATDAKGIQTITVKSSAVPDYLVLPAHIEADPTRVVHVYPPAGGRIVEMKVRPSDHVEKGQLLALLESNDLSRAVADYHKAKVDAEVKQQALTRAEDLLAHHAIAEKDYQQAQGDAKIAQAELEATAQLIRVFGMDPDHASTELHVVAPRSGVVLDIGAASGEYSKSLDAPQPLCTIADISTVWALGDIYERDFAGLKMGEEAQVTLDAYPDQRWPGRVGVLSDAVDPTTRTLHLRVVLSNPGGRIKPAMFGSIRVLRSSSQGIVVPASAVIREGNEAHVFISKGNGRFERRTVKLGRAMDGSIEILSGVNPGDSIVSEGALLLRAAAQS
;
A
#
# COMPACT_ATOMS: atom_id res chain seq x y z
N MET A 1 -52.71 -0.30 14.59
CA MET A 1 -53.08 -0.89 15.89
C MET A 1 -51.95 -0.45 16.83
N LYS A 2 -52.08 0.68 17.53
CA LYS A 2 -52.68 0.89 18.86
C LYS A 2 -52.04 0.00 19.92
N SER A 3 -51.19 0.56 20.77
CA SER A 3 -51.29 0.81 22.21
C SER A 3 -49.93 1.25 22.70
N ALA A 4 -49.60 2.40 23.19
CA ALA A 4 -50.12 3.25 24.27
C ALA A 4 -49.73 2.75 25.69
N VAL A 5 -48.97 3.63 26.36
CA VAL A 5 -49.08 4.06 27.79
C VAL A 5 -48.37 3.21 28.85
N LEU A 6 -47.43 3.75 29.59
CA LEU A 6 -47.65 4.25 30.95
C LEU A 6 -46.46 5.02 31.54
N MET A 7 -46.75 6.25 32.00
CA MET A 7 -45.97 7.07 32.93
C MET A 7 -45.98 6.47 34.34
N LEU A 8 -44.91 6.63 35.11
CA LEU A 8 -45.03 6.83 36.55
C LEU A 8 -43.89 7.69 37.08
N GLY A 9 -44.19 8.91 37.44
CA GLY A 9 -43.35 9.83 38.20
C GLY A 9 -43.49 9.57 39.69
N ILE A 10 -42.41 9.77 40.42
CA ILE A 10 -42.46 9.98 41.87
C ILE A 10 -41.59 11.19 42.21
N VAL A 11 -42.28 12.22 42.65
CA VAL A 11 -41.76 13.42 43.34
C VAL A 11 -41.64 13.10 44.81
N PHE A 12 -40.53 13.47 45.46
CA PHE A 12 -40.48 13.63 46.89
C PHE A 12 -39.74 14.92 47.25
N VAL A 13 -40.42 15.73 48.01
CA VAL A 13 -40.09 17.08 48.46
C VAL A 13 -39.97 17.04 50.01
N ILE A 14 -39.21 18.02 50.56
CA ILE A 14 -39.29 18.60 51.93
C ILE A 14 -38.36 17.90 52.95
N ALA A 15 -37.64 18.60 53.88
CA ALA A 15 -37.66 19.93 54.50
C ALA A 15 -36.31 20.16 55.24
N ALA A 16 -35.73 21.24 55.26
CA ALA A 16 -35.65 22.40 56.13
C ALA A 16 -35.52 22.15 57.68
N GLY A 17 -34.51 22.78 58.26
CA GLY A 17 -34.29 23.01 59.69
C GLY A 17 -32.79 23.32 59.90
N GLY A 18 -32.25 24.44 60.13
CA GLY A 18 -32.54 25.62 60.91
C GLY A 18 -32.00 25.47 62.33
N CYS A 19 -30.86 26.08 62.65
CA CYS A 19 -30.73 26.93 63.83
C CYS A 19 -29.29 27.35 64.13
N SER A 20 -29.18 28.61 64.29
CA SER A 20 -28.12 29.50 64.74
C SER A 20 -27.65 29.25 66.16
N SER A 21 -26.37 29.53 66.43
CA SER A 21 -26.03 30.28 67.67
C SER A 21 -24.68 30.96 67.54
N SER A 22 -24.70 32.21 67.82
CA SER A 22 -23.64 33.19 67.98
C SER A 22 -22.80 32.94 69.24
N GLY A 23 -21.51 33.27 69.16
CA GLY A 23 -20.60 33.34 70.32
C GLY A 23 -19.36 34.13 70.01
N SER A 24 -19.35 35.40 70.37
CA SER A 24 -18.25 36.35 70.33
C SER A 24 -17.19 36.07 71.45
N GLY A 25 -15.95 36.24 71.11
CA GLY A 25 -14.87 36.19 72.12
C GLY A 25 -13.51 36.66 71.56
N SER A 26 -13.13 37.82 71.97
CA SER A 26 -11.98 38.68 71.78
C SER A 26 -10.59 38.07 71.97
N GLY A 27 -9.65 38.45 71.06
CA GLY A 27 -8.34 39.01 71.35
C GLY A 27 -7.26 38.11 71.88
N GLN A 28 -6.17 38.04 71.14
CA GLN A 28 -4.86 38.54 71.54
C GLN A 28 -3.73 38.19 70.52
N ASP A 29 -2.96 39.19 70.25
CA ASP A 29 -1.70 39.10 69.48
C ASP A 29 -0.75 38.06 70.09
N ASN A 30 -0.10 37.31 69.17
CA ASN A 30 1.25 36.87 69.45
C ASN A 30 2.01 36.61 68.11
N ALA A 31 3.01 37.49 67.93
CA ALA A 31 4.03 37.30 66.90
C ALA A 31 4.92 36.10 67.29
N GLN A 32 5.04 35.16 66.39
CA GLN A 32 6.12 34.17 66.47
C GLN A 32 6.57 33.69 65.05
N ALA A 33 7.77 34.16 64.82
CA ALA A 33 8.89 33.51 64.14
C ALA A 33 8.60 32.29 63.23
N GLY A 34 9.10 32.45 62.05
CA GLY A 34 9.43 31.44 61.06
C GLY A 34 9.45 29.96 61.48
N GLN A 35 8.40 29.24 61.12
CA GLN A 35 8.49 27.79 61.00
C GLN A 35 8.82 27.48 59.54
N SER A 36 10.06 27.05 59.32
CA SER A 36 10.46 26.29 58.14
C SER A 36 9.44 25.14 57.97
N ALA A 37 8.64 25.24 56.95
CA ALA A 37 7.72 24.15 56.59
C ALA A 37 8.58 22.88 56.42
N ALA A 38 8.23 21.83 57.13
CA ALA A 38 8.80 20.51 56.94
C ALA A 38 8.62 20.10 55.47
N PRO A 39 9.61 19.45 54.86
CA PRO A 39 9.49 18.99 53.46
C PRO A 39 8.24 18.11 53.35
N SER A 40 7.37 18.45 52.47
CA SER A 40 6.24 17.59 52.11
C SER A 40 6.82 16.25 51.61
N ASP A 41 6.17 15.11 51.90
CA ASP A 41 6.58 13.74 51.51
C ASP A 41 6.92 13.56 50.00
N ASN A 42 6.80 14.60 49.22
CA ASN A 42 7.06 14.66 47.79
C ASN A 42 8.27 15.53 47.37
N GLU A 43 9.03 16.10 48.29
CA GLU A 43 10.17 16.94 47.97
C GLU A 43 11.51 16.22 48.29
N TYR A 44 12.34 16.10 47.28
CA TYR A 44 13.62 15.40 47.33
C TYR A 44 14.76 16.37 47.13
N VAL A 45 15.79 16.27 47.97
CA VAL A 45 17.01 17.06 47.86
C VAL A 45 18.14 16.15 47.40
N ALA A 46 18.67 16.38 46.21
CA ALA A 46 19.86 15.69 45.75
C ALA A 46 21.09 16.50 46.11
N THR A 47 21.88 15.99 47.06
CA THR A 47 23.14 16.61 47.52
C THR A 47 24.23 16.54 46.45
N ASP A 48 24.12 15.64 45.50
CA ASP A 48 25.05 15.46 44.39
C ASP A 48 24.25 15.35 43.06
N ALA A 49 24.14 16.48 42.37
CA ALA A 49 23.38 16.58 41.11
C ALA A 49 24.15 16.07 39.86
N LYS A 50 25.29 15.39 40.08
CA LYS A 50 26.06 14.79 38.95
C LYS A 50 25.28 13.67 38.28
N GLY A 51 24.93 13.87 37.00
CA GLY A 51 24.18 12.91 36.20
C GLY A 51 22.67 13.19 36.08
N ILE A 52 22.18 14.29 36.66
CA ILE A 52 20.80 14.73 36.49
C ILE A 52 20.75 15.80 35.40
N GLN A 53 20.02 15.53 34.32
CA GLN A 53 19.74 16.52 33.28
C GLN A 53 18.30 16.97 33.42
N THR A 54 18.06 18.26 33.19
CA THR A 54 16.71 18.84 33.21
C THR A 54 16.39 19.47 31.86
N ILE A 55 15.14 19.37 31.45
CA ILE A 55 14.61 20.05 30.29
C ILE A 55 13.43 20.94 30.67
N THR A 56 13.30 22.07 30.01
CA THR A 56 12.12 22.92 30.14
C THR A 56 11.01 22.39 29.28
N VAL A 57 9.88 22.11 29.88
CA VAL A 57 8.67 21.62 29.21
C VAL A 57 8.08 22.73 28.33
N LYS A 58 7.83 22.41 27.08
CA LYS A 58 7.17 23.30 26.13
C LYS A 58 5.93 22.61 25.57
N SER A 59 4.92 23.42 25.22
CA SER A 59 3.82 22.94 24.40
C SER A 59 4.36 22.66 23.01
N SER A 60 4.09 21.47 22.51
CA SER A 60 4.51 21.02 21.18
C SER A 60 3.34 20.34 20.45
N ALA A 61 3.48 20.22 19.15
CA ALA A 61 2.51 19.48 18.35
C ALA A 61 2.55 17.98 18.71
N VAL A 62 1.42 17.45 19.11
CA VAL A 62 1.20 16.02 19.37
C VAL A 62 0.45 15.42 18.18
N PRO A 63 1.14 14.70 17.30
CA PRO A 63 0.50 14.10 16.15
C PRO A 63 -0.37 12.91 16.56
N ASP A 64 -1.54 12.82 15.97
CA ASP A 64 -2.44 11.69 16.07
C ASP A 64 -2.38 10.89 14.76
N TYR A 65 -1.81 9.71 14.81
CA TYR A 65 -1.67 8.86 13.66
C TYR A 65 -2.72 7.75 13.68
N LEU A 66 -3.39 7.59 12.55
CA LEU A 66 -4.13 6.38 12.26
C LEU A 66 -3.15 5.33 11.73
N VAL A 67 -3.14 4.16 12.37
CA VAL A 67 -2.31 3.02 11.94
C VAL A 67 -3.22 1.92 11.44
N LEU A 68 -3.02 1.50 10.20
CA LEU A 68 -3.81 0.50 9.51
C LEU A 68 -2.93 -0.69 9.11
N PRO A 69 -3.39 -1.93 9.26
CA PRO A 69 -2.74 -3.05 8.62
C PRO A 69 -2.79 -2.87 7.11
N ALA A 70 -1.76 -3.27 6.42
CA ALA A 70 -1.64 -3.10 4.99
C ALA A 70 -0.90 -4.27 4.33
N HIS A 71 -1.18 -4.46 3.05
CA HIS A 71 -0.43 -5.36 2.19
C HIS A 71 0.01 -4.64 0.91
N ILE A 72 1.07 -5.13 0.31
CA ILE A 72 1.62 -4.56 -0.90
C ILE A 72 1.04 -5.26 -2.11
N GLU A 73 0.59 -4.48 -3.09
CA GLU A 73 0.20 -4.97 -4.40
C GLU A 73 1.01 -4.30 -5.51
N ALA A 74 1.18 -5.02 -6.61
CA ALA A 74 1.66 -4.41 -7.83
C ALA A 74 0.57 -3.47 -8.39
N ASP A 75 0.97 -2.34 -8.97
CA ASP A 75 0.05 -1.44 -9.66
C ASP A 75 -0.66 -2.21 -10.81
N PRO A 76 -1.97 -2.45 -10.76
CA PRO A 76 -2.70 -3.22 -11.78
C PRO A 76 -2.57 -2.62 -13.19
N THR A 77 -2.34 -1.31 -13.31
CA THR A 77 -2.11 -0.66 -14.61
C THR A 77 -0.74 -1.00 -15.19
N ARG A 78 0.13 -1.60 -14.38
CA ARG A 78 1.49 -1.99 -14.74
C ARG A 78 1.71 -3.50 -14.72
N VAL A 79 0.64 -4.28 -14.48
CA VAL A 79 0.64 -5.74 -14.56
C VAL A 79 0.11 -6.18 -15.92
N VAL A 80 0.76 -7.15 -16.53
CA VAL A 80 0.30 -7.79 -17.77
C VAL A 80 0.34 -9.29 -17.60
N HIS A 81 -0.81 -9.91 -17.86
CA HIS A 81 -0.92 -11.35 -17.99
C HIS A 81 -0.63 -11.73 -19.44
N VAL A 82 0.38 -12.53 -19.65
CA VAL A 82 0.82 -12.95 -20.98
C VAL A 82 0.11 -14.24 -21.34
N TYR A 83 -0.69 -14.18 -22.38
CA TYR A 83 -1.39 -15.33 -22.95
C TYR A 83 -0.76 -15.72 -24.29
N PRO A 84 -0.75 -17.01 -24.65
CA PRO A 84 -0.31 -17.39 -25.97
C PRO A 84 -1.35 -16.95 -27.01
N PRO A 85 -0.95 -16.49 -28.20
CA PRO A 85 -1.87 -16.08 -29.26
C PRO A 85 -2.63 -17.25 -29.91
N ALA A 86 -2.17 -18.50 -29.69
CA ALA A 86 -2.86 -19.71 -30.11
C ALA A 86 -2.66 -20.84 -29.12
N GLY A 87 -3.57 -21.83 -29.12
CA GLY A 87 -3.41 -23.06 -28.36
C GLY A 87 -2.22 -23.88 -28.86
N GLY A 88 -1.52 -24.52 -27.93
CA GLY A 88 -0.37 -25.33 -28.27
C GLY A 88 0.28 -25.99 -27.09
N ARG A 89 1.20 -26.91 -27.36
CA ARG A 89 2.03 -27.53 -26.33
C ARG A 89 3.22 -26.63 -26.02
N ILE A 90 3.43 -26.33 -24.76
CA ILE A 90 4.61 -25.58 -24.30
C ILE A 90 5.85 -26.48 -24.43
N VAL A 91 6.72 -26.12 -25.35
CA VAL A 91 7.99 -26.85 -25.53
C VAL A 91 8.95 -26.48 -24.43
N GLU A 92 9.10 -25.18 -24.19
CA GLU A 92 10.05 -24.66 -23.21
C GLU A 92 9.61 -23.32 -22.67
N MET A 93 9.72 -23.15 -21.34
CA MET A 93 9.67 -21.85 -20.66
C MET A 93 11.08 -21.32 -20.51
N LYS A 94 11.34 -20.12 -21.04
CA LYS A 94 12.67 -19.47 -21.01
C LYS A 94 12.89 -18.56 -19.81
N VAL A 95 11.86 -18.35 -18.99
CA VAL A 95 11.89 -17.44 -17.85
C VAL A 95 11.41 -18.15 -16.59
N ARG A 96 11.81 -17.59 -15.44
CA ARG A 96 11.47 -18.08 -14.10
C ARG A 96 10.84 -16.95 -13.27
N PRO A 97 10.09 -17.25 -12.22
CA PRO A 97 9.66 -16.24 -11.27
C PRO A 97 10.84 -15.41 -10.74
N SER A 98 10.65 -14.11 -10.65
CA SER A 98 11.65 -13.09 -10.28
C SER A 98 12.67 -12.71 -11.37
N ASP A 99 12.62 -13.29 -12.56
CA ASP A 99 13.45 -12.85 -13.67
C ASP A 99 13.01 -11.44 -14.13
N HIS A 100 14.02 -10.62 -14.49
CA HIS A 100 13.80 -9.36 -15.17
C HIS A 100 13.76 -9.61 -16.68
N VAL A 101 12.73 -9.10 -17.33
CA VAL A 101 12.53 -9.25 -18.76
C VAL A 101 12.41 -7.90 -19.44
N GLU A 102 12.92 -7.82 -20.66
CA GLU A 102 12.77 -6.65 -21.52
C GLU A 102 11.65 -6.86 -22.53
N LYS A 103 11.04 -5.76 -22.98
CA LYS A 103 10.03 -5.82 -24.05
C LYS A 103 10.61 -6.51 -25.28
N GLY A 104 9.89 -7.52 -25.79
CA GLY A 104 10.30 -8.33 -26.95
C GLY A 104 11.17 -9.54 -26.60
N GLN A 105 11.58 -9.71 -25.35
CA GLN A 105 12.34 -10.87 -24.89
C GLN A 105 11.48 -12.15 -24.99
N LEU A 106 12.07 -13.26 -25.46
CA LEU A 106 11.43 -14.55 -25.57
C LEU A 106 11.12 -15.12 -24.18
N LEU A 107 9.86 -15.43 -23.93
CA LEU A 107 9.35 -16.00 -22.68
C LEU A 107 9.11 -17.50 -22.76
N ALA A 108 8.54 -17.96 -23.88
CA ALA A 108 8.19 -19.35 -24.08
C ALA A 108 8.19 -19.72 -25.58
N LEU A 109 8.44 -20.99 -25.84
CA LEU A 109 8.27 -21.65 -27.15
C LEU A 109 7.08 -22.62 -27.06
N LEU A 110 6.18 -22.54 -28.02
CA LEU A 110 5.03 -23.42 -28.14
C LEU A 110 4.98 -24.07 -29.51
N GLU A 111 4.58 -25.34 -29.56
CA GLU A 111 4.14 -26.01 -30.80
C GLU A 111 2.62 -25.84 -30.95
N SER A 112 2.20 -25.16 -32.01
CA SER A 112 0.78 -24.92 -32.28
C SER A 112 0.33 -25.62 -33.56
N ASN A 113 -0.70 -26.46 -33.42
CA ASN A 113 -1.34 -27.09 -34.58
C ASN A 113 -2.05 -26.06 -35.48
N ASP A 114 -2.60 -25.02 -34.90
CA ASP A 114 -3.29 -23.95 -35.62
C ASP A 114 -2.30 -23.14 -36.45
N LEU A 115 -1.14 -22.82 -35.90
CA LEU A 115 -0.06 -22.17 -36.64
C LEU A 115 0.48 -23.07 -37.76
N SER A 116 0.71 -24.37 -37.49
CA SER A 116 1.19 -25.34 -38.50
C SER A 116 0.24 -25.43 -39.66
N ARG A 117 -1.08 -25.41 -39.40
CA ARG A 117 -2.10 -25.41 -40.46
C ARG A 117 -2.08 -24.09 -41.25
N ALA A 118 -2.03 -22.95 -40.56
CA ALA A 118 -1.98 -21.63 -41.21
C ALA A 118 -0.76 -21.48 -42.11
N VAL A 119 0.41 -21.98 -41.70
CA VAL A 119 1.64 -22.00 -42.52
C VAL A 119 1.47 -22.89 -43.77
N ALA A 120 0.88 -24.07 -43.61
CA ALA A 120 0.62 -24.98 -44.75
C ALA A 120 -0.36 -24.36 -45.74
N ASP A 121 -1.45 -23.73 -45.27
CA ASP A 121 -2.45 -23.06 -46.11
C ASP A 121 -1.81 -21.85 -46.84
N TYR A 122 -0.97 -21.06 -46.20
CA TYR A 122 -0.23 -19.97 -46.83
C TYR A 122 0.68 -20.48 -47.96
N HIS A 123 1.47 -21.54 -47.74
CA HIS A 123 2.34 -22.09 -48.77
C HIS A 123 1.55 -22.59 -49.95
N LYS A 124 0.38 -23.24 -49.73
CA LYS A 124 -0.51 -23.69 -50.80
C LYS A 124 -1.06 -22.51 -51.59
N ALA A 125 -1.56 -21.46 -50.89
CA ALA A 125 -2.08 -20.26 -51.55
C ALA A 125 -1.00 -19.52 -52.34
N LYS A 126 0.25 -19.48 -51.84
CA LYS A 126 1.40 -18.87 -52.52
C LYS A 126 1.69 -19.56 -53.86
N VAL A 127 1.77 -20.89 -53.84
CA VAL A 127 1.97 -21.67 -55.08
C VAL A 127 0.81 -21.50 -56.08
N ASP A 128 -0.43 -21.48 -55.61
CA ASP A 128 -1.58 -21.27 -56.48
C ASP A 128 -1.58 -19.87 -57.09
N ALA A 129 -1.31 -18.85 -56.34
CA ALA A 129 -1.19 -17.47 -56.83
C ALA A 129 -0.07 -17.32 -57.87
N GLU A 130 1.09 -17.95 -57.66
CA GLU A 130 2.17 -17.97 -58.64
C GLU A 130 1.75 -18.64 -59.94
N VAL A 131 1.08 -19.82 -59.90
CA VAL A 131 0.59 -20.55 -61.09
C VAL A 131 -0.43 -19.73 -61.85
N LYS A 132 -1.41 -19.11 -61.14
CA LYS A 132 -2.46 -18.29 -61.77
C LYS A 132 -1.89 -17.01 -62.37
N GLN A 133 -0.91 -16.37 -61.69
CA GLN A 133 -0.24 -15.22 -62.25
C GLN A 133 0.56 -15.53 -63.53
N GLN A 134 1.24 -16.68 -63.56
CA GLN A 134 1.91 -17.15 -64.80
C GLN A 134 0.93 -17.45 -65.91
N ALA A 135 -0.28 -18.00 -65.59
CA ALA A 135 -1.31 -18.23 -66.55
C ALA A 135 -1.90 -16.91 -67.12
N LEU A 136 -2.08 -15.90 -66.26
CA LEU A 136 -2.49 -14.57 -66.70
C LEU A 136 -1.46 -13.94 -67.64
N THR A 137 -0.17 -13.94 -67.25
CA THR A 137 0.90 -13.40 -68.10
C THR A 137 0.93 -14.07 -69.49
N ARG A 138 0.77 -15.39 -69.54
CA ARG A 138 0.63 -16.11 -70.87
C ARG A 138 -0.63 -15.70 -71.62
N ALA A 139 -1.74 -15.52 -70.96
CA ALA A 139 -3.02 -15.09 -71.59
C ALA A 139 -2.89 -13.64 -72.12
N GLU A 140 -2.23 -12.75 -71.43
CA GLU A 140 -1.90 -11.40 -71.90
C GLU A 140 -1.08 -11.41 -73.20
N ASP A 141 -0.02 -12.19 -73.25
CA ASP A 141 0.82 -12.33 -74.42
C ASP A 141 0.01 -12.91 -75.63
N LEU A 142 -0.73 -13.98 -75.40
CA LEU A 142 -1.56 -14.58 -76.43
C LEU A 142 -2.68 -13.66 -76.95
N LEU A 143 -3.29 -12.86 -76.08
CA LEU A 143 -4.29 -11.87 -76.46
C LEU A 143 -3.70 -10.78 -77.34
N ALA A 144 -2.51 -10.26 -76.96
CA ALA A 144 -1.76 -9.25 -77.70
C ALA A 144 -1.44 -9.74 -79.15
N HIS A 145 -1.29 -11.07 -79.37
CA HIS A 145 -1.12 -11.68 -80.65
C HIS A 145 -2.41 -12.19 -81.31
N HIS A 146 -3.58 -11.83 -80.74
CA HIS A 146 -4.89 -12.31 -81.25
C HIS A 146 -5.04 -13.83 -81.27
N ALA A 147 -4.34 -14.55 -80.39
CA ALA A 147 -4.34 -16.02 -80.37
C ALA A 147 -5.36 -16.65 -79.43
N ILE A 148 -6.05 -15.86 -78.59
CA ILE A 148 -7.11 -16.28 -77.66
C ILE A 148 -8.25 -15.28 -77.65
N ALA A 149 -9.42 -15.69 -77.14
CA ALA A 149 -10.59 -14.86 -77.03
C ALA A 149 -10.43 -13.95 -75.78
N GLU A 150 -11.00 -12.73 -75.82
CA GLU A 150 -11.08 -11.78 -74.71
C GLU A 150 -11.66 -12.43 -73.44
N LYS A 151 -12.66 -13.29 -73.59
CA LYS A 151 -13.27 -14.03 -72.50
C LYS A 151 -12.26 -14.89 -71.72
N ASP A 152 -11.33 -15.55 -72.44
CA ASP A 152 -10.33 -16.44 -71.80
C ASP A 152 -9.27 -15.63 -71.02
N TYR A 153 -8.93 -14.47 -71.54
CA TYR A 153 -8.08 -13.50 -70.80
C TYR A 153 -8.77 -13.00 -69.54
N GLN A 154 -10.04 -12.57 -69.65
CA GLN A 154 -10.82 -12.10 -68.47
C GLN A 154 -10.98 -13.21 -67.43
N GLN A 155 -11.11 -14.45 -67.81
CA GLN A 155 -11.16 -15.60 -66.91
C GLN A 155 -9.81 -15.75 -66.18
N ALA A 156 -8.68 -15.74 -66.88
CA ALA A 156 -7.35 -15.85 -66.30
C ALA A 156 -7.07 -14.67 -65.33
N GLN A 157 -7.52 -13.48 -65.70
CA GLN A 157 -7.43 -12.31 -64.84
C GLN A 157 -8.25 -12.46 -63.55
N GLY A 158 -9.49 -12.98 -63.68
CA GLY A 158 -10.34 -13.26 -62.51
C GLY A 158 -9.71 -14.30 -61.57
N ASP A 159 -9.23 -15.40 -62.15
CA ASP A 159 -8.55 -16.46 -61.38
C ASP A 159 -7.32 -15.97 -60.64
N ALA A 160 -6.47 -15.17 -61.30
CA ALA A 160 -5.28 -14.59 -60.67
C ALA A 160 -5.64 -13.64 -59.51
N LYS A 161 -6.70 -12.81 -59.68
CA LYS A 161 -7.16 -11.92 -58.60
C LYS A 161 -7.71 -12.70 -57.41
N ILE A 162 -8.44 -13.78 -57.61
CA ILE A 162 -8.97 -14.66 -56.55
C ILE A 162 -7.81 -15.31 -55.79
N ALA A 163 -6.84 -15.87 -56.48
CA ALA A 163 -5.68 -16.54 -55.89
C ALA A 163 -4.82 -15.55 -55.10
N GLN A 164 -4.66 -14.31 -55.60
CA GLN A 164 -3.93 -13.26 -54.89
C GLN A 164 -4.66 -12.85 -53.58
N ALA A 165 -5.98 -12.73 -53.61
CA ALA A 165 -6.77 -12.41 -52.42
C ALA A 165 -6.67 -13.53 -51.36
N GLU A 166 -6.67 -14.79 -51.78
CA GLU A 166 -6.47 -15.93 -50.85
C GLU A 166 -5.08 -15.94 -50.24
N LEU A 167 -4.04 -15.64 -51.04
CA LEU A 167 -2.66 -15.47 -50.50
C LEU A 167 -2.60 -14.37 -49.46
N GLU A 168 -3.22 -13.22 -49.71
CA GLU A 168 -3.27 -12.12 -48.74
C GLU A 168 -4.01 -12.50 -47.46
N ALA A 169 -5.13 -13.19 -47.54
CA ALA A 169 -5.90 -13.65 -46.41
C ALA A 169 -5.12 -14.63 -45.53
N THR A 170 -4.46 -15.63 -46.16
CA THR A 170 -3.62 -16.59 -45.43
C THR A 170 -2.38 -15.94 -44.82
N ALA A 171 -1.74 -14.98 -45.52
CA ALA A 171 -0.64 -14.19 -44.99
C ALA A 171 -1.06 -13.36 -43.78
N GLN A 172 -2.27 -12.76 -43.82
CA GLN A 172 -2.80 -12.00 -42.70
C GLN A 172 -3.01 -12.85 -41.46
N LEU A 173 -3.48 -14.10 -41.64
CA LEU A 173 -3.63 -15.03 -40.52
C LEU A 173 -2.31 -15.32 -39.80
N ILE A 174 -1.20 -15.51 -40.56
CA ILE A 174 0.14 -15.69 -39.95
C ILE A 174 0.59 -14.45 -39.18
N ARG A 175 0.29 -13.25 -39.72
CA ARG A 175 0.62 -11.99 -39.01
C ARG A 175 -0.12 -11.84 -37.67
N VAL A 176 -1.35 -12.37 -37.55
CA VAL A 176 -2.09 -12.40 -36.30
C VAL A 176 -1.35 -13.22 -35.23
N PHE A 177 -0.61 -14.25 -35.60
CA PHE A 177 0.28 -14.98 -34.70
C PHE A 177 1.60 -14.25 -34.39
N GLY A 178 1.79 -13.03 -34.92
CA GLY A 178 2.98 -12.21 -34.68
C GLY A 178 4.19 -12.61 -35.55
N MET A 179 3.98 -13.34 -36.64
CA MET A 179 5.06 -13.85 -37.50
C MET A 179 5.06 -13.20 -38.88
N ASP A 180 6.22 -13.19 -39.52
CA ASP A 180 6.38 -12.85 -40.92
C ASP A 180 5.99 -14.08 -41.77
N PRO A 181 5.03 -13.96 -42.72
CA PRO A 181 4.60 -15.07 -43.55
C PRO A 181 5.73 -15.77 -44.32
N ASP A 182 6.73 -15.03 -44.80
CA ASP A 182 7.84 -15.60 -45.59
C ASP A 182 8.88 -16.34 -44.74
N HIS A 183 8.87 -16.11 -43.41
CA HIS A 183 9.77 -16.73 -42.46
C HIS A 183 9.04 -17.48 -41.34
N ALA A 184 7.77 -17.82 -41.57
CA ALA A 184 6.96 -18.48 -40.58
C ALA A 184 7.46 -19.90 -40.28
N SER A 185 7.66 -20.22 -39.00
CA SER A 185 7.95 -21.56 -38.50
C SER A 185 6.73 -22.17 -37.85
N THR A 186 6.78 -23.46 -37.52
CA THR A 186 5.74 -24.14 -36.74
C THR A 186 5.81 -23.88 -35.25
N GLU A 187 6.90 -23.24 -34.78
CA GLU A 187 7.12 -22.85 -33.41
C GLU A 187 6.59 -21.45 -33.17
N LEU A 188 5.72 -21.32 -32.20
CA LEU A 188 5.14 -20.05 -31.77
C LEU A 188 6.01 -19.44 -30.67
N HIS A 189 6.56 -18.27 -30.95
CA HIS A 189 7.38 -17.53 -30.01
C HIS A 189 6.51 -16.57 -29.18
N VAL A 190 6.40 -16.81 -27.88
CA VAL A 190 5.72 -15.86 -26.98
C VAL A 190 6.75 -14.92 -26.39
N VAL A 191 6.57 -13.63 -26.65
CA VAL A 191 7.50 -12.58 -26.22
C VAL A 191 6.87 -11.65 -25.19
N ALA A 192 7.71 -11.00 -24.39
CA ALA A 192 7.26 -10.04 -23.39
C ALA A 192 6.67 -8.77 -24.03
N PRO A 193 5.41 -8.41 -23.75
CA PRO A 193 4.77 -7.23 -24.32
C PRO A 193 5.35 -5.93 -23.73
N ARG A 194 5.96 -6.01 -22.53
CA ARG A 194 6.61 -4.91 -21.83
C ARG A 194 7.77 -5.41 -20.96
N SER A 195 8.64 -4.49 -20.58
CA SER A 195 9.70 -4.76 -19.59
C SER A 195 9.12 -4.81 -18.19
N GLY A 196 9.70 -5.65 -17.32
CA GLY A 196 9.27 -5.81 -15.93
C GLY A 196 9.88 -7.04 -15.28
N VAL A 197 9.29 -7.46 -14.17
CA VAL A 197 9.66 -8.67 -13.41
C VAL A 197 8.58 -9.72 -13.60
N VAL A 198 8.97 -10.96 -13.82
CA VAL A 198 8.05 -12.10 -13.86
C VAL A 198 7.62 -12.39 -12.42
N LEU A 199 6.34 -12.15 -12.12
CA LEU A 199 5.78 -12.40 -10.77
C LEU A 199 5.41 -13.86 -10.58
N ASP A 200 4.82 -14.46 -11.61
CA ASP A 200 4.27 -15.81 -11.56
C ASP A 200 4.35 -16.48 -12.91
N ILE A 201 4.42 -17.81 -12.90
CA ILE A 201 4.36 -18.69 -14.07
C ILE A 201 3.17 -19.61 -13.89
N GLY A 202 2.18 -19.49 -14.78
CA GLY A 202 0.93 -20.24 -14.74
C GLY A 202 0.94 -21.55 -15.53
N ALA A 203 2.04 -21.88 -16.24
CA ALA A 203 2.10 -23.08 -17.07
C ALA A 203 3.52 -23.67 -17.12
N ALA A 204 3.63 -24.97 -17.17
CA ALA A 204 4.92 -25.69 -17.19
C ALA A 204 5.27 -26.22 -18.61
N SER A 205 6.57 -26.43 -18.83
CA SER A 205 7.05 -27.12 -20.04
C SER A 205 6.42 -28.51 -20.14
N GLY A 206 5.92 -28.86 -21.35
CA GLY A 206 5.22 -30.11 -21.61
C GLY A 206 3.69 -30.00 -21.48
N GLU A 207 3.16 -28.98 -20.81
CA GLU A 207 1.73 -28.75 -20.70
C GLU A 207 1.12 -28.23 -22.02
N TYR A 208 -0.17 -28.49 -22.20
CA TYR A 208 -0.93 -27.96 -23.32
C TYR A 208 -1.71 -26.71 -22.88
N SER A 209 -1.36 -25.57 -23.44
CA SER A 209 -2.08 -24.32 -23.23
C SER A 209 -3.28 -24.23 -24.17
N LYS A 210 -4.50 -24.10 -23.60
CA LYS A 210 -5.75 -23.87 -24.36
C LYS A 210 -5.94 -22.37 -24.54
N SER A 211 -6.20 -21.95 -25.78
CA SER A 211 -6.19 -20.51 -26.08
C SER A 211 -7.44 -19.72 -25.68
N LEU A 212 -8.63 -20.28 -25.56
CA LEU A 212 -9.85 -19.47 -25.45
C LEU A 212 -10.90 -19.94 -24.44
N ASP A 213 -11.02 -21.22 -24.11
CA ASP A 213 -12.12 -21.72 -23.27
C ASP A 213 -11.84 -21.66 -21.75
N ALA A 214 -10.57 -21.59 -21.36
CA ALA A 214 -10.12 -21.34 -19.99
C ALA A 214 -8.72 -20.72 -20.07
N PRO A 215 -8.60 -19.43 -20.31
CA PRO A 215 -7.32 -18.79 -20.52
C PRO A 215 -6.54 -18.77 -19.21
N GLN A 216 -5.49 -19.59 -19.12
CA GLN A 216 -4.47 -19.46 -18.09
C GLN A 216 -3.32 -18.64 -18.69
N PRO A 217 -2.86 -17.60 -18.00
CA PRO A 217 -1.69 -16.87 -18.44
C PRO A 217 -0.46 -17.76 -18.38
N LEU A 218 0.43 -17.69 -19.37
CA LEU A 218 1.73 -18.35 -19.33
C LEU A 218 2.60 -17.80 -18.21
N CYS A 219 2.57 -16.49 -18.04
CA CYS A 219 3.23 -15.79 -16.95
C CYS A 219 2.59 -14.42 -16.71
N THR A 220 2.86 -13.85 -15.55
CA THR A 220 2.47 -12.49 -15.18
C THR A 220 3.73 -11.63 -15.08
N ILE A 221 3.77 -10.52 -15.83
CA ILE A 221 4.87 -9.55 -15.80
C ILE A 221 4.37 -8.26 -15.18
N ALA A 222 5.11 -7.72 -14.22
CA ALA A 222 4.80 -6.44 -13.59
C ALA A 222 6.00 -5.51 -13.57
N ASP A 223 5.76 -4.24 -13.83
CA ASP A 223 6.70 -3.18 -13.49
C ASP A 223 6.50 -2.79 -12.02
N ILE A 224 7.42 -3.25 -11.18
CA ILE A 224 7.39 -3.02 -9.74
C ILE A 224 8.20 -1.81 -9.28
N SER A 225 8.58 -0.90 -10.18
CA SER A 225 9.25 0.36 -9.83
C SER A 225 8.37 1.26 -8.95
N THR A 226 7.07 1.05 -9.02
CA THR A 226 6.05 1.64 -8.16
C THR A 226 5.11 0.53 -7.69
N VAL A 227 4.78 0.53 -6.41
CA VAL A 227 3.87 -0.44 -5.81
C VAL A 227 2.83 0.30 -4.96
N TRP A 228 1.75 -0.37 -4.67
CA TRP A 228 0.67 0.13 -3.84
C TRP A 228 0.68 -0.55 -2.49
N ALA A 229 0.61 0.23 -1.42
CA ALA A 229 0.23 -0.27 -0.11
C ALA A 229 -1.28 -0.08 0.03
N LEU A 230 -2.01 -1.16 0.18
CA LEU A 230 -3.44 -1.18 0.39
C LEU A 230 -3.72 -1.45 1.86
N GLY A 231 -4.51 -0.60 2.49
CA GLY A 231 -4.95 -0.74 3.87
C GLY A 231 -6.45 -0.63 3.99
N ASP A 232 -7.01 -1.34 4.96
CA ASP A 232 -8.44 -1.31 5.24
C ASP A 232 -8.73 -0.36 6.39
N ILE A 233 -9.60 0.63 6.14
CA ILE A 233 -10.00 1.63 7.12
C ILE A 233 -11.46 1.41 7.51
N TYR A 234 -11.76 1.41 8.80
CA TYR A 234 -13.13 1.36 9.28
C TYR A 234 -13.86 2.68 9.01
N GLU A 235 -15.16 2.59 8.73
CA GLU A 235 -16.03 3.74 8.44
C GLU A 235 -15.91 4.85 9.50
N ARG A 236 -15.81 4.49 10.78
CA ARG A 236 -15.67 5.45 11.90
C ARG A 236 -14.38 6.28 11.84
N ASP A 237 -13.33 5.76 11.21
CA ASP A 237 -11.99 6.37 11.15
C ASP A 237 -11.77 7.15 9.85
N PHE A 238 -12.70 7.03 8.90
CA PHE A 238 -12.63 7.63 7.57
C PHE A 238 -12.75 9.16 7.58
N ALA A 239 -13.59 9.71 8.45
CA ALA A 239 -14.02 11.13 8.40
C ALA A 239 -12.86 12.16 8.57
N GLY A 240 -11.67 11.73 8.98
CA GLY A 240 -10.51 12.60 9.19
C GLY A 240 -9.46 12.54 8.09
N LEU A 241 -9.61 11.69 7.08
CA LEU A 241 -8.59 11.47 6.05
C LEU A 241 -8.91 12.21 4.74
N LYS A 242 -7.87 12.71 4.08
CA LYS A 242 -7.97 13.39 2.80
C LYS A 242 -7.00 12.80 1.79
N MET A 243 -7.39 12.84 0.52
CA MET A 243 -6.49 12.50 -0.57
C MET A 243 -5.27 13.45 -0.57
N GLY A 244 -4.10 12.91 -0.90
CA GLY A 244 -2.85 13.64 -0.96
C GLY A 244 -2.13 13.80 0.39
N GLU A 245 -2.73 13.38 1.50
CA GLU A 245 -2.07 13.40 2.81
C GLU A 245 -0.82 12.52 2.83
N GLU A 246 0.15 12.93 3.64
CA GLU A 246 1.38 12.17 3.83
C GLU A 246 1.10 10.90 4.63
N ALA A 247 1.61 9.80 4.11
CA ALA A 247 1.54 8.50 4.73
C ALA A 247 2.94 7.92 4.88
N GLN A 248 3.15 7.12 5.90
CA GLN A 248 4.36 6.34 6.09
C GLN A 248 3.97 4.86 6.09
N VAL A 249 4.67 4.07 5.32
CA VAL A 249 4.48 2.62 5.29
C VAL A 249 5.67 1.95 5.93
N THR A 250 5.41 1.04 6.85
CA THR A 250 6.41 0.17 7.48
C THR A 250 6.07 -1.27 7.10
N LEU A 251 7.06 -2.02 6.62
CA LEU A 251 6.87 -3.41 6.23
C LEU A 251 7.44 -4.34 7.30
N ASP A 252 6.79 -5.45 7.55
CA ASP A 252 7.21 -6.42 8.57
C ASP A 252 8.60 -7.01 8.28
N ALA A 253 8.93 -7.12 6.98
CA ALA A 253 10.27 -7.53 6.54
C ALA A 253 11.37 -6.49 6.85
N TYR A 254 11.01 -5.25 7.12
CA TYR A 254 11.94 -4.13 7.36
C TYR A 254 11.39 -3.20 8.45
N PRO A 255 11.34 -3.61 9.71
CA PRO A 255 10.65 -2.89 10.79
C PRO A 255 11.25 -1.51 11.10
N ASP A 256 12.55 -1.35 10.87
CA ASP A 256 13.28 -0.10 11.14
C ASP A 256 13.22 0.89 9.95
N GLN A 257 12.60 0.49 8.83
CA GLN A 257 12.55 1.30 7.62
C GLN A 257 11.15 1.82 7.36
N ARG A 258 11.04 3.11 7.10
CA ARG A 258 9.79 3.78 6.77
C ARG A 258 9.85 4.29 5.33
N TRP A 259 8.86 3.90 4.54
CA TRP A 259 8.71 4.38 3.17
C TRP A 259 7.69 5.52 3.14
N PRO A 260 8.11 6.72 2.73
CA PRO A 260 7.17 7.81 2.54
C PRO A 260 6.27 7.53 1.33
N GLY A 261 5.01 7.87 1.47
CA GLY A 261 4.01 7.78 0.43
C GLY A 261 2.95 8.85 0.60
N ARG A 262 1.97 8.85 -0.31
CA ARG A 262 0.80 9.73 -0.23
C ARG A 262 -0.47 8.92 -0.42
N VAL A 263 -1.49 9.31 0.31
CA VAL A 263 -2.84 8.78 0.12
C VAL A 263 -3.29 9.09 -1.31
N GLY A 264 -3.35 8.07 -2.15
CA GLY A 264 -3.67 8.20 -3.58
C GLY A 264 -5.15 8.03 -3.88
N VAL A 265 -5.81 7.10 -3.20
CA VAL A 265 -7.25 6.83 -3.34
C VAL A 265 -7.81 6.43 -1.99
N LEU A 266 -8.99 6.96 -1.71
CA LEU A 266 -9.92 6.45 -0.71
C LEU A 266 -11.09 5.86 -1.50
N SER A 267 -11.50 4.65 -1.18
CA SER A 267 -12.63 4.01 -1.87
C SER A 267 -13.91 4.83 -1.70
N ASP A 268 -14.69 4.97 -2.78
CA ASP A 268 -16.00 5.64 -2.75
C ASP A 268 -17.13 4.72 -2.23
N ALA A 269 -16.83 3.44 -2.01
CA ALA A 269 -17.79 2.46 -1.52
C ALA A 269 -17.22 1.66 -0.34
N VAL A 270 -18.07 1.40 0.63
CA VAL A 270 -17.77 0.52 1.76
C VAL A 270 -17.96 -0.92 1.32
N ASP A 271 -17.01 -1.79 1.59
CA ASP A 271 -17.21 -3.24 1.43
C ASP A 271 -18.28 -3.71 2.43
N PRO A 272 -19.40 -4.25 1.96
CA PRO A 272 -20.51 -4.64 2.85
C PRO A 272 -20.17 -5.82 3.76
N THR A 273 -19.15 -6.61 3.42
CA THR A 273 -18.72 -7.79 4.16
C THR A 273 -17.82 -7.42 5.34
N THR A 274 -16.82 -6.60 5.07
CA THR A 274 -15.80 -6.18 6.05
C THR A 274 -16.17 -4.88 6.76
N ARG A 275 -17.06 -4.07 6.18
CA ARG A 275 -17.41 -2.70 6.60
C ARG A 275 -16.20 -1.78 6.63
N THR A 276 -15.30 -1.97 5.70
CA THR A 276 -14.10 -1.16 5.52
C THR A 276 -14.12 -0.44 4.19
N LEU A 277 -13.38 0.65 4.13
CA LEU A 277 -13.01 1.32 2.88
C LEU A 277 -11.55 1.01 2.60
N HIS A 278 -11.19 0.96 1.33
CA HIS A 278 -9.80 0.73 0.94
C HIS A 278 -9.06 2.06 0.81
N LEU A 279 -7.94 2.14 1.52
CA LEU A 279 -6.96 3.21 1.42
C LEU A 279 -5.80 2.72 0.57
N ARG A 280 -5.44 3.47 -0.47
CA ARG A 280 -4.27 3.20 -1.31
C ARG A 280 -3.19 4.25 -1.10
N VAL A 281 -1.99 3.79 -0.79
CA VAL A 281 -0.78 4.63 -0.73
C VAL A 281 0.18 4.18 -1.84
N VAL A 282 0.60 5.12 -2.67
CA VAL A 282 1.55 4.85 -3.76
C VAL A 282 2.98 4.99 -3.22
N LEU A 283 3.78 3.96 -3.41
CA LEU A 283 5.17 3.89 -2.98
C LEU A 283 6.11 3.80 -4.17
N SER A 284 7.15 4.62 -4.14
CA SER A 284 8.29 4.46 -5.05
C SER A 284 9.17 3.29 -4.57
N ASN A 285 9.55 2.42 -5.49
CA ASN A 285 10.32 1.21 -5.19
C ASN A 285 11.58 1.09 -6.06
N PRO A 286 12.52 2.04 -5.94
CA PRO A 286 13.77 1.96 -6.67
C PRO A 286 14.55 0.72 -6.23
N GLY A 287 14.95 -0.12 -7.19
CA GLY A 287 15.67 -1.37 -6.94
C GLY A 287 14.81 -2.55 -6.52
N GLY A 288 13.46 -2.46 -6.55
CA GLY A 288 12.56 -3.61 -6.40
C GLY A 288 12.60 -4.30 -5.03
N ARG A 289 12.96 -3.55 -3.96
CA ARG A 289 13.07 -4.10 -2.60
C ARG A 289 11.71 -4.43 -1.99
N ILE A 290 10.71 -3.62 -2.29
CA ILE A 290 9.33 -3.87 -1.87
C ILE A 290 8.72 -4.84 -2.88
N LYS A 291 8.29 -5.99 -2.39
CA LYS A 291 7.70 -7.02 -3.26
C LYS A 291 6.20 -7.09 -3.05
N PRO A 292 5.40 -7.33 -4.10
CA PRO A 292 3.99 -7.65 -3.95
C PRO A 292 3.79 -8.78 -2.96
N ALA A 293 2.64 -8.79 -2.28
CA ALA A 293 2.25 -9.70 -1.20
C ALA A 293 3.06 -9.55 0.11
N MET A 294 3.94 -8.55 0.26
CA MET A 294 4.48 -8.19 1.58
C MET A 294 3.40 -7.56 2.44
N PHE A 295 3.48 -7.81 3.77
CA PHE A 295 2.61 -7.21 4.77
C PHE A 295 3.33 -6.12 5.56
N GLY A 296 2.54 -5.25 6.18
CA GLY A 296 3.03 -4.17 7.00
C GLY A 296 1.91 -3.28 7.52
N SER A 297 2.22 -2.02 7.77
CA SER A 297 1.27 -1.03 8.25
C SER A 297 1.42 0.30 7.52
N ILE A 298 0.28 0.96 7.31
CA ILE A 298 0.20 2.35 6.85
C ILE A 298 -0.06 3.23 8.05
N ARG A 299 0.69 4.31 8.19
CA ARG A 299 0.57 5.32 9.21
C ARG A 299 0.23 6.66 8.56
N VAL A 300 -0.97 7.18 8.81
CA VAL A 300 -1.44 8.46 8.25
C VAL A 300 -1.67 9.45 9.37
N LEU A 301 -1.25 10.70 9.19
CA LEU A 301 -1.48 11.77 10.16
C LEU A 301 -2.96 12.21 10.08
N ARG A 302 -3.75 11.88 11.12
CA ARG A 302 -5.17 12.25 11.19
C ARG A 302 -5.39 13.66 11.70
N SER A 303 -4.67 14.03 12.75
CA SER A 303 -4.76 15.35 13.37
C SER A 303 -3.50 15.67 14.17
N SER A 304 -3.35 16.92 14.56
CA SER A 304 -2.31 17.34 15.47
C SER A 304 -2.94 18.25 16.53
N SER A 305 -2.72 17.95 17.79
CA SER A 305 -3.14 18.76 18.92
C SER A 305 -1.92 19.43 19.59
N GLN A 306 -2.13 20.51 20.30
CA GLN A 306 -1.09 21.06 21.16
C GLN A 306 -1.11 20.32 22.51
N GLY A 307 0.03 19.84 22.95
CA GLY A 307 0.17 19.09 24.18
C GLY A 307 1.57 19.19 24.77
N ILE A 308 1.78 18.57 25.90
CA ILE A 308 3.08 18.48 26.57
C ILE A 308 3.68 17.13 26.20
N VAL A 309 4.87 17.16 25.60
CA VAL A 309 5.63 15.96 25.23
C VAL A 309 6.95 15.96 25.97
N VAL A 310 7.27 14.85 26.62
CA VAL A 310 8.50 14.66 27.36
C VAL A 310 9.21 13.38 26.91
N PRO A 311 10.54 13.29 27.00
CA PRO A 311 11.25 12.04 26.77
C PRO A 311 10.73 10.91 27.66
N ALA A 312 10.67 9.70 27.16
CA ALA A 312 10.21 8.55 27.93
C ALA A 312 11.08 8.30 29.17
N SER A 313 12.35 8.67 29.10
CA SER A 313 13.34 8.63 30.25
C SER A 313 12.97 9.53 31.40
N ALA A 314 12.18 10.60 31.17
CA ALA A 314 11.73 11.52 32.24
C ALA A 314 10.58 10.94 33.07
N VAL A 315 9.93 9.87 32.63
CA VAL A 315 8.75 9.30 33.27
C VAL A 315 9.11 8.03 34.02
N ILE A 316 8.85 8.03 35.33
CA ILE A 316 8.99 6.84 36.16
C ILE A 316 7.61 6.21 36.38
N ARG A 317 7.51 4.91 36.13
CA ARG A 317 6.27 4.12 36.36
C ARG A 317 6.46 3.30 37.64
N GLU A 318 5.51 3.42 38.55
CA GLU A 318 5.45 2.68 39.81
C GLU A 318 4.05 2.03 39.94
N GLY A 319 4.00 0.73 39.70
CA GLY A 319 2.71 0.05 39.65
C GLY A 319 1.80 0.63 38.57
N ASN A 320 0.68 1.21 39.00
CA ASN A 320 -0.31 1.80 38.10
C ASN A 320 -0.21 3.32 37.97
N GLU A 321 0.76 3.93 38.63
CA GLU A 321 1.00 5.38 38.64
C GLU A 321 2.27 5.76 37.87
N ALA A 322 2.24 6.96 37.29
CA ALA A 322 3.37 7.54 36.59
C ALA A 322 3.75 8.87 37.27
N HIS A 323 5.03 9.09 37.41
CA HIS A 323 5.58 10.26 38.08
C HIS A 323 6.69 10.92 37.28
N VAL A 324 6.84 12.22 37.43
CA VAL A 324 7.97 12.99 36.94
C VAL A 324 8.59 13.77 38.11
N PHE A 325 9.87 14.11 37.99
CA PHE A 325 10.53 15.00 38.95
C PHE A 325 10.64 16.39 38.35
N ILE A 326 10.08 17.38 39.04
CA ILE A 326 10.15 18.79 38.68
C ILE A 326 11.25 19.46 39.48
N SER A 327 12.20 20.11 38.80
CA SER A 327 13.26 20.88 39.45
C SER A 327 12.71 22.21 39.99
N LYS A 328 12.94 22.46 41.28
CA LYS A 328 12.64 23.74 41.98
C LYS A 328 13.87 24.64 42.08
N GLY A 329 14.98 24.21 41.49
CA GLY A 329 16.28 24.89 41.72
C GLY A 329 16.99 24.43 42.98
N ASN A 330 18.27 24.82 43.10
CA ASN A 330 19.12 24.54 44.29
C ASN A 330 19.16 23.03 44.67
N GLY A 331 19.13 22.12 43.69
CA GLY A 331 19.17 20.68 43.95
C GLY A 331 17.88 20.08 44.53
N ARG A 332 16.80 20.82 44.55
CA ARG A 332 15.50 20.35 45.03
C ARG A 332 14.62 19.90 43.91
N PHE A 333 13.97 18.76 44.08
CA PHE A 333 13.11 18.12 43.10
C PHE A 333 11.78 17.74 43.75
N GLU A 334 10.68 18.06 43.08
CA GLU A 334 9.33 17.69 43.50
C GLU A 334 8.87 16.50 42.67
N ARG A 335 8.53 15.38 43.34
CA ARG A 335 7.87 14.27 42.70
C ARG A 335 6.40 14.60 42.43
N ARG A 336 5.98 14.51 41.16
CA ARG A 336 4.61 14.84 40.80
C ARG A 336 3.99 13.72 39.98
N THR A 337 2.82 13.27 40.43
CA THR A 337 2.02 12.28 39.67
C THR A 337 1.50 12.91 38.38
N VAL A 338 1.63 12.19 37.30
CA VAL A 338 1.21 12.64 35.97
C VAL A 338 0.27 11.63 35.31
N LYS A 339 -0.65 12.15 34.51
CA LYS A 339 -1.47 11.33 33.63
C LYS A 339 -0.84 11.25 32.27
N LEU A 340 -0.50 10.04 31.84
CA LEU A 340 0.13 9.82 30.56
C LEU A 340 -0.93 9.77 29.45
N GLY A 341 -0.58 10.31 28.30
CA GLY A 341 -1.29 10.22 27.05
C GLY A 341 -0.64 9.21 26.10
N ARG A 342 -0.52 9.60 24.84
CA ARG A 342 0.03 8.77 23.77
C ARG A 342 1.54 8.61 23.91
N ALA A 343 2.02 7.39 23.66
CA ALA A 343 3.45 7.12 23.49
C ALA A 343 3.83 7.39 22.02
N MET A 344 4.91 8.10 21.82
CA MET A 344 5.48 8.44 20.52
C MET A 344 6.95 8.04 20.51
N ASP A 345 7.57 7.94 19.36
CA ASP A 345 8.96 7.51 19.15
C ASP A 345 9.93 8.08 20.21
N GLY A 346 10.14 7.34 21.31
CA GLY A 346 11.02 7.75 22.42
C GLY A 346 10.49 8.86 23.35
N SER A 347 9.24 9.33 23.16
CA SER A 347 8.60 10.40 23.92
C SER A 347 7.20 9.99 24.37
N ILE A 348 6.67 10.67 25.39
CA ILE A 348 5.34 10.42 25.95
C ILE A 348 4.60 11.74 26.12
N GLU A 349 3.34 11.78 25.72
CA GLU A 349 2.42 12.88 25.99
C GLU A 349 2.03 12.88 27.47
N ILE A 350 2.00 14.07 28.10
CA ILE A 350 1.46 14.25 29.44
C ILE A 350 0.14 15.01 29.32
N LEU A 351 -0.94 14.39 29.77
CA LEU A 351 -2.29 14.95 29.75
C LEU A 351 -2.54 15.90 30.93
N SER A 352 -1.93 15.62 32.09
CA SER A 352 -2.06 16.46 33.29
C SER A 352 -0.93 16.20 34.28
N GLY A 353 -0.66 17.17 35.14
CA GLY A 353 0.35 17.10 36.21
C GLY A 353 1.61 17.96 35.96
N VAL A 354 1.83 18.44 34.72
CA VAL A 354 2.95 19.33 34.35
C VAL A 354 2.42 20.52 33.57
N ASN A 355 3.01 21.69 33.75
CA ASN A 355 2.67 22.90 33.01
C ASN A 355 3.79 23.29 32.04
N PRO A 356 3.47 23.98 30.95
CA PRO A 356 4.47 24.61 30.10
C PRO A 356 5.32 25.59 30.95
N GLY A 357 6.65 25.47 30.85
CA GLY A 357 7.61 26.25 31.67
C GLY A 357 8.18 25.48 32.85
N ASP A 358 7.58 24.38 33.29
CA ASP A 358 8.16 23.52 34.32
C ASP A 358 9.49 22.93 33.81
N SER A 359 10.47 22.83 34.70
CA SER A 359 11.76 22.18 34.45
C SER A 359 11.70 20.76 35.01
N ILE A 360 11.68 19.74 34.14
CA ILE A 360 11.61 18.33 34.54
C ILE A 360 12.94 17.63 34.33
N VAL A 361 13.19 16.60 35.13
CA VAL A 361 14.36 15.74 34.97
C VAL A 361 14.15 14.83 33.76
N SER A 362 15.03 14.93 32.76
CA SER A 362 15.01 14.11 31.54
C SER A 362 15.89 12.86 31.65
N GLU A 363 17.03 12.99 32.38
CA GLU A 363 17.94 11.87 32.64
C GLU A 363 18.32 11.84 34.12
N GLY A 364 18.57 10.65 34.65
CA GLY A 364 18.93 10.49 36.09
C GLY A 364 17.74 10.45 37.04
N ALA A 365 16.50 10.39 36.51
CA ALA A 365 15.28 10.28 37.34
C ALA A 365 15.29 9.05 38.27
N LEU A 366 15.91 7.95 37.86
CA LEU A 366 16.09 6.76 38.70
C LEU A 366 17.06 6.97 39.88
N LEU A 367 18.03 7.86 39.73
CA LEU A 367 18.94 8.19 40.83
C LEU A 367 18.20 8.94 41.96
N LEU A 368 17.30 9.85 41.60
CA LEU A 368 16.43 10.54 42.56
C LEU A 368 15.48 9.56 43.25
N ARG A 369 15.01 8.57 42.59
CA ARG A 369 14.19 7.51 43.19
C ARG A 369 14.96 6.70 44.24
N ALA A 370 16.22 6.34 43.96
CA ALA A 370 17.05 5.62 44.92
C ALA A 370 17.35 6.44 46.17
N ALA A 371 17.59 7.76 46.01
CA ALA A 371 17.79 8.69 47.10
C ALA A 371 16.50 8.92 47.95
N ALA A 372 15.35 8.66 47.40
CA ALA A 372 14.05 8.77 48.05
C ALA A 372 13.70 7.58 48.96
N GLN A 373 14.39 6.45 48.83
CA GLN A 373 14.15 5.22 49.59
C GLN A 373 15.19 4.96 50.69
N SER A 374 16.18 5.82 50.80
CA SER A 374 17.20 5.79 51.87
C SER A 374 16.95 6.88 52.93
#